data_4e4d66700002f545035fedf7d042151b
#
_entry.id   4e4d66700002f545035fedf7d042151b
#
_cell.length_a   1.000
_cell.length_b   1.000
_cell.length_c   1.000
_cell.angle_alpha   90.00
_cell.angle_beta   90.00
_cell.angle_gamma   90.00
#
_symmetry.space_group_name_H-M   'P 1'
#
loop_
_entity.id
_entity.type
_entity.pdbx_description
1 polymer ?
#
loop_
_entity_poly.entity_id
_entity_poly.type
_entity_poly.pdbx_seq_one_letter_code
_entity_poly.pdbx_strand_id
1 'polypeptide(L)'
;MTWVSLFYVSSQDFEGDIKSLKTVFSQFEKQIHQKDGYRFSPEAEFAMGWYFYTIYVKIGFIKKLVEYNHIRDPKVKDEKAILKIVQNYLKIQKSKSRIKFDRDKPTLRGYYHWLLR
;
A
#
# COMPACT_ATOMS: atom_id res chain seq x y z
N MET A 1 15.89 -11.22 -7.65
CA MET A 1 14.47 -10.86 -7.51
C MET A 1 14.33 -9.37 -7.49
N THR A 2 13.36 -8.85 -8.24
CA THR A 2 13.20 -7.42 -8.40
C THR A 2 12.14 -6.89 -7.45
N TRP A 3 12.52 -5.89 -6.66
CA TRP A 3 11.61 -5.11 -5.84
C TRP A 3 11.11 -3.90 -6.63
N VAL A 4 9.85 -3.59 -6.50
CA VAL A 4 9.28 -2.38 -7.09
C VAL A 4 8.63 -1.55 -5.99
N SER A 5 8.75 -0.23 -6.08
CA SER A 5 8.03 0.68 -5.21
C SER A 5 6.59 0.72 -5.71
N LEU A 6 5.67 0.12 -4.95
CA LEU A 6 4.29 -0.02 -5.39
C LEU A 6 3.40 1.07 -4.83
N PHE A 7 3.40 1.26 -3.51
CA PHE A 7 2.51 2.20 -2.85
C PHE A 7 3.27 3.29 -2.12
N TYR A 8 2.71 4.49 -2.15
CA TYR A 8 3.16 5.64 -1.40
C TYR A 8 2.12 5.97 -0.33
N VAL A 9 2.55 6.09 0.91
CA VAL A 9 1.65 6.23 2.07
C VAL A 9 1.96 7.50 2.84
N SER A 10 0.90 8.17 3.28
CA SER A 10 0.98 9.29 4.23
C SER A 10 0.21 8.92 5.48
N SER A 11 0.86 8.99 6.65
CA SER A 11 0.27 8.63 7.93
C SER A 11 0.41 9.74 8.95
N GLN A 12 -0.64 9.98 9.72
CA GLN A 12 -0.55 10.79 10.95
C GLN A 12 -0.25 9.88 12.14
N ASP A 13 -0.93 8.76 12.25
CA ASP A 13 -0.64 7.71 13.23
C ASP A 13 0.28 6.67 12.58
N PHE A 14 1.57 6.96 12.56
CA PHE A 14 2.55 6.13 11.88
C PHE A 14 2.56 4.69 12.38
N GLU A 15 2.64 4.50 13.70
CA GLU A 15 2.73 3.15 14.29
C GLU A 15 1.46 2.34 14.06
N GLY A 16 0.30 2.94 14.26
CA GLY A 16 -0.99 2.30 14.03
C GLY A 16 -1.21 1.92 12.58
N ASP A 17 -0.85 2.80 11.66
CA ASP A 17 -1.01 2.55 10.23
C ASP A 17 -0.03 1.48 9.72
N ILE A 18 1.21 1.49 10.18
CA ILE A 18 2.19 0.43 9.85
C ILE A 18 1.66 -0.93 10.32
N LYS A 19 1.12 -0.99 11.53
CA LYS A 19 0.55 -2.23 12.07
C LYS A 19 -0.61 -2.74 11.21
N SER A 20 -1.51 -1.84 10.82
CA SER A 20 -2.64 -2.18 9.95
C SER A 20 -2.17 -2.66 8.57
N LEU A 21 -1.20 -1.98 7.99
CA LEU A 21 -0.63 -2.35 6.69
C LEU A 21 0.08 -3.71 6.76
N LYS A 22 0.84 -3.96 7.81
CA LYS A 22 1.47 -5.27 8.03
C LYS A 22 0.43 -6.38 8.13
N THR A 23 -0.70 -6.11 8.79
CA THR A 23 -1.77 -7.09 8.93
C THR A 23 -2.37 -7.46 7.57
N VAL A 24 -2.72 -6.48 6.75
CA VAL A 24 -3.32 -6.76 5.42
C VAL A 24 -2.33 -7.45 4.49
N PHE A 25 -1.07 -7.03 4.49
CA PHE A 25 -0.04 -7.68 3.65
C PHE A 25 0.30 -9.08 4.13
N SER A 26 0.27 -9.35 5.44
CA SER A 26 0.42 -10.70 5.97
C SER A 26 -0.73 -11.62 5.53
N GLN A 27 -1.94 -11.08 5.44
CA GLN A 27 -3.08 -11.83 4.88
C GLN A 27 -2.84 -12.15 3.40
N PHE A 28 -2.30 -11.20 2.63
CA PHE A 28 -1.93 -11.45 1.24
C PHE A 28 -0.89 -12.57 1.12
N GLU A 29 0.11 -12.56 1.97
CA GLU A 29 1.13 -13.61 2.01
C GLU A 29 0.51 -15.00 2.22
N LYS A 30 -0.45 -15.10 3.14
CA LYS A 30 -1.17 -16.35 3.40
C LYS A 30 -2.02 -16.78 2.20
N GLN A 31 -2.68 -15.84 1.55
CA GLN A 31 -3.55 -16.15 0.39
C GLN A 31 -2.79 -16.77 -0.76
N ILE A 32 -1.58 -16.32 -1.00
CA ILE A 32 -0.77 -16.80 -2.14
C ILE A 32 0.38 -17.71 -1.72
N HIS A 33 0.44 -18.09 -0.44
CA HIS A 33 1.47 -18.97 0.12
C HIS A 33 2.90 -18.49 -0.19
N GLN A 34 3.14 -17.19 -0.06
CA GLN A 34 4.44 -16.60 -0.30
C GLN A 34 4.79 -15.62 0.80
N LYS A 35 5.95 -15.85 1.45
CA LYS A 35 6.47 -14.97 2.51
C LYS A 35 7.47 -13.96 1.93
N ASP A 36 7.71 -12.89 2.70
CA ASP A 36 8.73 -11.88 2.39
C ASP A 36 8.53 -11.20 1.03
N GLY A 37 7.27 -11.02 0.63
CA GLY A 37 6.91 -10.39 -0.63
C GLY A 37 6.79 -8.88 -0.57
N TYR A 38 6.81 -8.31 0.62
CA TYR A 38 6.67 -6.86 0.81
C TYR A 38 7.62 -6.35 1.88
N ARG A 39 7.92 -5.05 1.83
CA ARG A 39 8.67 -4.35 2.87
C ARG A 39 8.37 -2.87 2.83
N PHE A 40 8.56 -2.20 3.95
CA PHE A 40 8.46 -0.74 4.04
C PHE A 40 9.82 -0.11 3.79
N SER A 41 9.83 1.14 3.30
CA SER A 41 11.07 1.91 3.23
C SER A 41 11.70 2.00 4.62
N PRO A 42 13.05 1.94 4.72
CA PRO A 42 13.72 1.89 6.03
C PRO A 42 13.50 3.13 6.89
N GLU A 43 13.26 4.26 6.25
CA GLU A 43 13.00 5.52 6.94
C GLU A 43 11.75 6.18 6.38
N ALA A 44 10.96 6.76 7.29
CA ALA A 44 9.84 7.61 6.91
C ALA A 44 10.28 9.07 6.96
N GLU A 45 9.90 9.85 5.96
CA GLU A 45 10.07 11.29 5.99
C GLU A 45 8.93 11.91 6.78
N PHE A 46 9.23 12.93 7.58
CA PHE A 46 8.21 13.65 8.32
C PHE A 46 8.16 15.10 7.85
N ALA A 47 6.97 15.52 7.40
CA ALA A 47 6.74 16.89 6.97
C ALA A 47 5.27 17.26 7.13
N MET A 48 4.99 18.48 7.54
CA MET A 48 3.63 19.04 7.64
C MET A 48 2.66 18.21 8.52
N GLY A 49 3.20 17.56 9.56
CA GLY A 49 2.40 16.71 10.45
C GLY A 49 2.13 15.31 9.93
N TRP A 50 2.75 14.91 8.84
CA TRP A 50 2.58 13.60 8.24
C TRP A 50 3.90 12.86 8.11
N TYR A 51 3.82 11.52 8.23
CA TYR A 51 4.90 10.61 7.89
C TYR A 51 4.67 10.08 6.49
N PHE A 52 5.72 10.11 5.66
CA PHE A 52 5.66 9.63 4.27
C PHE A 52 6.61 8.45 4.11
N TYR A 53 6.12 7.38 3.52
CA TYR A 53 6.92 6.19 3.30
C TYR A 53 6.40 5.39 2.10
N THR A 54 7.19 4.44 1.66
CA THR A 54 6.90 3.61 0.48
C THR A 54 6.77 2.16 0.88
N ILE A 55 5.85 1.44 0.25
CA ILE A 55 5.74 -0.01 0.35
C ILE A 55 6.31 -0.61 -0.91
N TYR A 56 7.37 -1.41 -0.75
CA TYR A 56 7.99 -2.16 -1.83
C TYR A 56 7.41 -3.57 -1.86
N VAL A 57 7.22 -4.10 -3.06
CA VAL A 57 6.78 -5.48 -3.26
C VAL A 57 7.64 -6.15 -4.31
N LYS A 58 7.77 -7.47 -4.23
CA LYS A 58 8.38 -8.26 -5.29
C LYS A 58 7.40 -8.36 -6.47
N ILE A 59 7.91 -8.26 -7.69
CA ILE A 59 7.07 -8.36 -8.90
C ILE A 59 6.27 -9.67 -8.91
N GLY A 60 6.90 -10.78 -8.57
CA GLY A 60 6.21 -12.07 -8.49
C GLY A 60 5.11 -12.11 -7.44
N PHE A 61 5.28 -11.39 -6.34
CA PHE A 61 4.27 -11.29 -5.29
C PHE A 61 3.02 -10.59 -5.79
N ILE A 62 3.17 -9.41 -6.42
CA ILE A 62 2.01 -8.66 -6.90
C ILE A 62 1.30 -9.38 -8.05
N LYS A 63 2.03 -10.03 -8.94
CA LYS A 63 1.45 -10.82 -10.03
C LYS A 63 0.59 -11.96 -9.50
N LYS A 64 1.11 -12.72 -8.54
CA LYS A 64 0.35 -13.82 -7.92
C LYS A 64 -0.87 -13.31 -7.18
N LEU A 65 -0.76 -12.17 -6.52
CA LEU A 65 -1.87 -11.58 -5.79
C LEU A 65 -2.99 -11.13 -6.73
N VAL A 66 -2.65 -10.51 -7.84
CA VAL A 66 -3.63 -10.14 -8.88
C VAL A 66 -4.30 -11.39 -9.45
N GLU A 67 -3.53 -12.42 -9.78
CA GLU A 67 -4.05 -13.68 -10.30
C GLU A 67 -5.00 -14.37 -9.30
N TYR A 68 -4.62 -14.45 -8.04
CA TYR A 68 -5.45 -14.99 -6.98
C TYR A 68 -6.81 -14.30 -6.91
N ASN A 69 -6.83 -12.97 -6.96
CA ASN A 69 -8.06 -12.20 -6.90
C ASN A 69 -8.87 -12.28 -8.20
N HIS A 70 -8.20 -12.39 -9.34
CA HIS A 70 -8.86 -12.52 -10.65
C HIS A 70 -9.66 -13.83 -10.76
N ILE A 71 -9.16 -14.92 -10.20
CA ILE A 71 -9.86 -16.21 -10.18
C ILE A 71 -11.18 -16.09 -9.42
N ARG A 72 -11.20 -15.29 -8.35
CA ARG A 72 -12.39 -15.09 -7.51
C ARG A 72 -13.35 -14.05 -8.08
N ASP A 73 -12.81 -13.04 -8.73
CA ASP A 73 -13.57 -11.95 -9.32
C ASP A 73 -12.97 -11.59 -10.68
N PRO A 74 -13.61 -11.98 -11.79
CA PRO A 74 -13.10 -11.70 -13.15
C PRO A 74 -12.93 -10.21 -13.46
N LYS A 75 -13.52 -9.32 -12.67
CA LYS A 75 -13.35 -7.87 -12.83
C LYS A 75 -11.96 -7.39 -12.37
N VAL A 76 -11.29 -8.17 -11.53
CA VAL A 76 -9.94 -7.87 -11.08
C VAL A 76 -8.97 -8.21 -12.20
N LYS A 77 -8.34 -7.21 -12.78
CA LYS A 77 -7.44 -7.37 -13.93
C LYS A 77 -6.02 -6.90 -13.67
N ASP A 78 -5.82 -6.07 -12.65
CA ASP A 78 -4.53 -5.46 -12.36
C ASP A 78 -4.39 -5.09 -10.87
N GLU A 79 -3.29 -4.44 -10.53
CA GLU A 79 -2.98 -4.02 -9.16
C GLU A 79 -3.90 -2.92 -8.60
N LYS A 80 -4.74 -2.29 -9.40
CA LYS A 80 -5.71 -1.29 -8.92
C LYS A 80 -6.68 -1.89 -7.90
N ALA A 81 -7.07 -3.15 -8.13
CA ALA A 81 -7.94 -3.86 -7.20
C ALA A 81 -7.23 -4.10 -5.86
N ILE A 82 -5.92 -4.38 -5.89
CA ILE A 82 -5.13 -4.56 -4.66
C ILE A 82 -5.06 -3.26 -3.88
N LEU A 83 -4.83 -2.14 -4.56
CA LEU A 83 -4.86 -0.83 -3.91
C LEU A 83 -6.20 -0.58 -3.21
N LYS A 84 -7.32 -0.88 -3.88
CA LYS A 84 -8.65 -0.72 -3.29
C LYS A 84 -8.85 -1.58 -2.05
N ILE A 85 -8.37 -2.81 -2.07
CA ILE A 85 -8.45 -3.71 -0.90
C ILE A 85 -7.71 -3.08 0.29
N VAL A 86 -6.50 -2.57 0.07
CA VAL A 86 -5.71 -1.93 1.12
C VAL A 86 -6.39 -0.66 1.61
N GLN A 87 -6.88 0.18 0.71
CA GLN A 87 -7.61 1.40 1.06
C GLN A 87 -8.84 1.09 1.91
N ASN A 88 -9.62 0.10 1.52
CA ASN A 88 -10.81 -0.30 2.25
C ASN A 88 -10.46 -0.85 3.64
N TYR A 89 -9.39 -1.62 3.75
CA TYR A 89 -8.94 -2.14 5.04
C TYR A 89 -8.58 -0.99 5.99
N LEU A 90 -7.81 -0.02 5.52
CA LEU A 90 -7.44 1.15 6.31
C LEU A 90 -8.67 1.94 6.73
N LYS A 91 -9.64 2.08 5.86
CA LYS A 91 -10.91 2.76 6.15
C LYS A 91 -11.70 2.04 7.24
N ILE A 92 -11.76 0.71 7.19
CA ILE A 92 -12.42 -0.11 8.22
C ILE A 92 -11.73 0.08 9.57
N GLN A 93 -10.40 0.20 9.58
CA GLN A 93 -9.61 0.47 10.79
C GLN A 93 -9.71 1.93 11.25
N LYS A 94 -10.51 2.76 10.57
CA LYS A 94 -10.68 4.19 10.84
C LYS A 94 -9.36 4.97 10.75
N SER A 95 -8.43 4.48 9.95
CA SER A 95 -7.19 5.18 9.68
C SER A 95 -7.45 6.43 8.85
N LYS A 96 -6.72 7.50 9.16
CA LYS A 96 -6.71 8.73 8.35
C LYS A 96 -5.60 8.71 7.31
N SER A 97 -4.85 7.61 7.22
CA SER A 97 -3.77 7.48 6.26
C SER A 97 -4.29 7.54 4.83
N ARG A 98 -3.42 7.96 3.93
CA ARG A 98 -3.70 8.02 2.50
C ARG A 98 -2.67 7.17 1.78
N ILE A 99 -3.14 6.38 0.84
CA ILE A 99 -2.30 5.47 0.07
C ILE A 99 -2.61 5.62 -1.42
N LYS A 100 -1.55 5.65 -2.23
CA LYS A 100 -1.60 5.73 -3.69
C LYS A 100 -0.55 4.82 -4.27
N PHE A 101 -0.61 4.60 -5.58
CA PHE A 101 0.55 4.05 -6.26
C PHE A 101 1.71 5.03 -6.18
N ASP A 102 2.93 4.49 -6.02
CA ASP A 102 4.13 5.34 -5.93
C ASP A 102 4.34 6.15 -7.21
N ARG A 103 3.99 5.58 -8.38
CA ARG A 103 4.05 6.30 -9.67
C ARG A 103 3.15 7.54 -9.72
N ASP A 104 2.13 7.58 -8.88
CA ASP A 104 1.16 8.68 -8.81
C ASP A 104 1.42 9.61 -7.63
N LYS A 105 2.57 9.47 -6.96
CA LYS A 105 2.89 10.33 -5.82
C LYS A 105 2.90 11.79 -6.28
N PRO A 106 2.34 12.69 -5.47
CA PRO A 106 2.21 14.08 -5.88
C PRO A 106 3.57 14.78 -5.93
N THR A 107 3.68 15.78 -6.81
CA THR A 107 4.75 16.76 -6.75
C THR A 107 4.63 17.57 -5.47
N LEU A 108 5.66 18.35 -5.11
CA LEU A 108 5.63 19.18 -3.90
C LEU A 108 4.34 20.02 -3.82
N ARG A 109 3.90 20.58 -4.95
CA ARG A 109 2.66 21.35 -5.05
C ARG A 109 1.42 20.48 -4.86
N GLY A 110 1.43 19.28 -5.39
CA GLY A 110 0.34 18.31 -5.28
C GLY A 110 0.16 17.78 -3.87
N TYR A 111 1.21 17.77 -3.03
CA TYR A 111 1.08 17.34 -1.63
C TYR A 111 0.06 18.15 -0.85
N TYR A 112 0.04 19.46 -1.02
CA TYR A 112 -0.93 20.33 -0.35
C TYR A 112 -2.35 19.92 -0.72
N HIS A 113 -2.63 19.73 -2.00
CA HIS A 113 -3.96 19.31 -2.45
C HIS A 113 -4.35 17.93 -1.94
N TRP A 114 -3.39 17.01 -1.90
CA TRP A 114 -3.62 15.65 -1.45
C TRP A 114 -3.89 15.58 0.05
N LEU A 115 -3.15 16.34 0.85
CA LEU A 115 -3.25 16.31 2.31
C LEU A 115 -4.42 17.15 2.86
N LEU A 116 -4.83 18.18 2.14
CA LEU A 116 -5.88 19.10 2.57
C LEU A 116 -7.29 18.71 2.12
N ARG A 117 -7.41 17.68 1.36
CA ARG A 117 -8.73 17.18 0.92
C ARG A 117 -9.48 16.46 2.02
#